data_a0aaaabfafd1627f5e4be38792b15b0b
#
_entry.id   a0aaaabfafd1627f5e4be38792b15b0b
#
_cell.length_a   1.000
_cell.length_b   1.000
_cell.length_c   1.000
_cell.angle_alpha   90.00
_cell.angle_beta   90.00
_cell.angle_gamma   90.00
#
_symmetry.space_group_name_H-M   'P 1'
#
loop_
_entity.id
_entity.type
_entity.pdbx_description
1 polymer ?
#
loop_
_entity_poly.entity_id
_entity_poly.type
_entity_poly.pdbx_seq_one_letter_code
_entity_poly.pdbx_strand_id
1 'polypeptide(L)'
;LMYAAYLSQMIGLDDIDPSVSAFLTSLYVVFTAIISSAYNLRLPTKIMLIGVSLATFGAGFIQGPPHLTWGLAEFITVFCAILFALHILFTQHITQRRDPVSVSTTSFIVVTICAAATVFIVGEGGDSGQWNLIFSDGVLLPVILLGVGGSFFCLLFLNLFQRYLHPIQAAIIYALEPVWATMYGLGLGMVDFSIWILIGGGALFIGNIIVEFFSTIENPALIQEE
;
A
#
# COMPACT_ATOMS: atom_id res chain seq x y z
N LEU A 1 6.34 -6.33 -10.67
CA LEU A 1 5.40 -6.48 -9.56
C LEU A 1 4.59 -5.20 -9.33
N MET A 2 5.22 -4.09 -8.99
CA MET A 2 4.57 -2.82 -8.65
C MET A 2 3.55 -2.37 -9.72
N TYR A 3 3.95 -2.35 -11.00
CA TYR A 3 3.02 -2.01 -12.08
C TYR A 3 1.81 -2.95 -12.14
N ALA A 4 2.05 -4.27 -12.04
CA ALA A 4 0.97 -5.25 -12.07
C ALA A 4 0.01 -5.10 -10.87
N ALA A 5 0.51 -4.74 -9.69
CA ALA A 5 -0.31 -4.46 -8.52
C ALA A 5 -1.21 -3.23 -8.76
N TYR A 6 -0.65 -2.12 -9.23
CA TYR A 6 -1.42 -0.92 -9.53
C TYR A 6 -2.48 -1.15 -10.63
N LEU A 7 -2.09 -1.85 -11.70
CA LEU A 7 -3.05 -2.18 -12.77
C LEU A 7 -4.20 -3.05 -12.25
N SER A 8 -3.88 -4.09 -11.47
CA SER A 8 -4.91 -4.95 -10.87
C SER A 8 -5.82 -4.16 -9.91
N GLN A 9 -5.26 -3.24 -9.13
CA GLN A 9 -6.04 -2.38 -8.23
C GLN A 9 -6.99 -1.47 -9.00
N MET A 10 -6.53 -0.84 -10.08
CA MET A 10 -7.37 0.03 -10.90
C MET A 10 -8.51 -0.74 -11.56
N ILE A 11 -8.22 -1.92 -12.15
CA ILE A 11 -9.24 -2.77 -12.76
C ILE A 11 -10.27 -3.24 -11.73
N GLY A 12 -9.82 -3.63 -10.53
CA GLY A 12 -10.74 -4.03 -9.47
C GLY A 12 -11.61 -2.88 -8.98
N LEU A 13 -11.05 -1.67 -8.87
CA LEU A 13 -11.74 -0.49 -8.33
C LEU A 13 -12.88 0.02 -9.25
N ASP A 14 -12.85 -0.30 -10.54
CA ASP A 14 -13.91 0.10 -11.48
C ASP A 14 -15.27 -0.54 -11.14
N ASP A 15 -15.28 -1.74 -10.54
CA ASP A 15 -16.48 -2.55 -10.32
C ASP A 15 -16.86 -2.76 -8.84
N ILE A 16 -16.01 -2.28 -7.89
CA ILE A 16 -16.26 -2.44 -6.45
C ILE A 16 -16.18 -1.12 -5.70
N ASP A 17 -16.91 -1.05 -4.58
CA ASP A 17 -16.84 0.10 -3.70
C ASP A 17 -15.43 0.36 -3.16
N PRO A 18 -14.99 1.63 -3.04
CA PRO A 18 -13.68 1.97 -2.48
C PRO A 18 -13.40 1.35 -1.10
N SER A 19 -14.43 1.19 -0.26
CA SER A 19 -14.32 0.54 1.05
C SER A 19 -13.99 -0.95 0.94
N VAL A 20 -14.61 -1.65 -0.01
CA VAL A 20 -14.33 -3.05 -0.32
C VAL A 20 -12.92 -3.20 -0.89
N SER A 21 -12.54 -2.34 -1.84
CA SER A 21 -11.18 -2.30 -2.40
C SER A 21 -10.14 -2.09 -1.32
N ALA A 22 -10.33 -1.12 -0.42
CA ALA A 22 -9.43 -0.85 0.70
C ALA A 22 -9.30 -2.05 1.64
N PHE A 23 -10.42 -2.73 1.96
CA PHE A 23 -10.40 -3.95 2.77
C PHE A 23 -9.60 -5.06 2.10
N LEU A 24 -9.93 -5.41 0.86
CA LEU A 24 -9.27 -6.50 0.15
C LEU A 24 -7.79 -6.21 -0.11
N THR A 25 -7.44 -4.97 -0.41
CA THR A 25 -6.04 -4.56 -0.57
C THR A 25 -5.28 -4.67 0.75
N SER A 26 -5.89 -4.33 1.89
CA SER A 26 -5.24 -4.43 3.21
C SER A 26 -4.82 -5.85 3.59
N LEU A 27 -5.36 -6.88 2.91
CA LEU A 27 -4.93 -8.27 3.07
C LEU A 27 -3.45 -8.47 2.68
N TYR A 28 -2.80 -7.49 2.01
CA TYR A 28 -1.35 -7.57 1.77
C TYR A 28 -0.54 -7.72 3.06
N VAL A 29 -1.04 -7.21 4.20
CA VAL A 29 -0.40 -7.39 5.52
C VAL A 29 -0.41 -8.87 5.91
N VAL A 30 -1.55 -9.55 5.73
CA VAL A 30 -1.70 -10.98 6.01
C VAL A 30 -0.83 -11.81 5.06
N PHE A 31 -0.88 -11.50 3.75
CA PHE A 31 -0.06 -12.20 2.76
C PHE A 31 1.43 -12.00 3.00
N THR A 32 1.87 -10.79 3.40
CA THR A 32 3.26 -10.54 3.78
C THR A 32 3.67 -11.42 4.96
N ALA A 33 2.83 -11.54 5.98
CA ALA A 33 3.10 -12.40 7.13
C ALA A 33 3.19 -13.89 6.73
N ILE A 34 2.28 -14.38 5.89
CA ILE A 34 2.27 -15.77 5.41
C ILE A 34 3.50 -16.06 4.56
N ILE A 35 3.77 -15.22 3.53
CA ILE A 35 4.87 -15.43 2.58
C ILE A 35 6.22 -15.29 3.29
N SER A 36 6.38 -14.29 4.16
CA SER A 36 7.60 -14.08 4.96
C SER A 36 7.88 -15.28 5.87
N SER A 37 6.84 -15.83 6.49
CA SER A 37 6.97 -17.00 7.35
C SER A 37 7.34 -18.25 6.57
N ALA A 38 6.72 -18.47 5.41
CA ALA A 38 7.04 -19.59 4.53
C ALA A 38 8.48 -19.48 3.99
N TYR A 39 8.92 -18.29 3.62
CA TYR A 39 10.29 -18.05 3.13
C TYR A 39 11.36 -18.29 4.19
N ASN A 40 11.12 -17.78 5.41
CA ASN A 40 12.07 -17.88 6.51
C ASN A 40 11.94 -19.19 7.31
N LEU A 41 10.94 -20.04 7.00
CA LEU A 41 10.60 -21.26 7.75
C LEU A 41 10.40 -21.00 9.26
N ARG A 42 9.90 -19.82 9.60
CA ARG A 42 9.63 -19.38 10.98
C ARG A 42 8.24 -18.75 11.04
N LEU A 43 7.46 -19.15 12.03
CA LEU A 43 6.16 -18.52 12.27
C LEU A 43 6.35 -17.09 12.80
N PRO A 44 5.44 -16.17 12.47
CA PRO A 44 5.42 -14.85 13.07
C PRO A 44 5.25 -14.95 14.59
N THR A 45 5.80 -14.00 15.31
CA THR A 45 5.58 -13.93 16.76
C THR A 45 4.09 -13.65 17.05
N LYS A 46 3.64 -14.00 18.25
CA LYS A 46 2.25 -13.72 18.68
C LYS A 46 1.92 -12.22 18.57
N ILE A 47 2.91 -11.38 18.85
CA ILE A 47 2.79 -9.92 18.77
C ILE A 47 2.56 -9.48 17.32
N MET A 48 3.34 -9.99 16.37
CA MET A 48 3.13 -9.75 14.94
C MET A 48 1.76 -10.22 14.46
N LEU A 49 1.29 -11.38 14.94
CA LEU A 49 -0.06 -11.88 14.59
C LEU A 49 -1.16 -10.96 15.11
N ILE A 50 -1.03 -10.46 16.35
CA ILE A 50 -1.97 -9.48 16.89
C ILE A 50 -1.95 -8.19 16.06
N GLY A 51 -0.77 -7.68 15.72
CA GLY A 51 -0.62 -6.50 14.89
C GLY A 51 -1.23 -6.66 13.49
N VAL A 52 -0.95 -7.79 12.83
CA VAL A 52 -1.53 -8.14 11.53
C VAL A 52 -3.06 -8.18 11.60
N SER A 53 -3.62 -8.82 12.65
CA SER A 53 -5.07 -8.91 12.83
C SER A 53 -5.71 -7.54 13.05
N LEU A 54 -5.11 -6.69 13.90
CA LEU A 54 -5.57 -5.33 14.16
C LEU A 54 -5.43 -4.42 12.95
N ALA A 55 -4.31 -4.53 12.21
CA ALA A 55 -4.08 -3.73 11.01
C ALA A 55 -5.09 -4.09 9.90
N THR A 56 -5.31 -5.38 9.67
CA THR A 56 -6.26 -5.86 8.65
C THR A 56 -7.69 -5.46 9.01
N PHE A 57 -8.09 -5.66 10.28
CA PHE A 57 -9.40 -5.22 10.75
C PHE A 57 -9.55 -3.70 10.63
N GLY A 58 -8.56 -2.94 11.10
CA GLY A 58 -8.61 -1.49 11.11
C GLY A 58 -8.69 -0.89 9.71
N ALA A 59 -7.84 -1.34 8.80
CA ALA A 59 -7.85 -0.89 7.40
C ALA A 59 -9.17 -1.24 6.69
N GLY A 60 -9.71 -2.43 7.00
CA GLY A 60 -10.94 -2.90 6.38
C GLY A 60 -12.20 -2.19 6.86
N PHE A 61 -12.21 -1.71 8.09
CA PHE A 61 -13.42 -1.16 8.71
C PHE A 61 -13.39 0.37 8.88
N ILE A 62 -12.30 1.05 8.53
CA ILE A 62 -12.18 2.51 8.73
C ILE A 62 -13.25 3.32 7.96
N GLN A 63 -13.72 2.80 6.83
CA GLN A 63 -14.81 3.40 6.03
C GLN A 63 -16.19 2.78 6.33
N GLY A 64 -16.28 1.87 7.28
CA GLY A 64 -17.47 1.09 7.62
C GLY A 64 -17.37 -0.38 7.23
N PRO A 65 -18.36 -1.20 7.60
CA PRO A 65 -18.35 -2.63 7.25
C PRO A 65 -18.39 -2.81 5.72
N PRO A 66 -17.45 -3.57 5.13
CA PRO A 66 -17.45 -3.82 3.70
C PRO A 66 -18.58 -4.77 3.30
N HIS A 67 -19.30 -4.42 2.23
CA HIS A 67 -20.31 -5.28 1.61
C HIS A 67 -19.65 -6.13 0.52
N LEU A 68 -19.25 -7.36 0.86
CA LEU A 68 -18.57 -8.26 -0.08
C LEU A 68 -19.58 -9.00 -0.95
N THR A 69 -19.46 -8.80 -2.25
CA THR A 69 -20.15 -9.58 -3.28
C THR A 69 -19.09 -10.28 -4.12
N TRP A 70 -18.77 -11.52 -3.82
CA TRP A 70 -17.63 -12.20 -4.47
C TRP A 70 -17.81 -12.33 -5.98
N GLY A 71 -17.19 -11.42 -6.73
CA GLY A 71 -17.11 -11.36 -8.17
C GLY A 71 -15.66 -11.31 -8.68
N LEU A 72 -15.49 -11.10 -9.97
CA LEU A 72 -14.17 -11.05 -10.61
C LEU A 72 -13.31 -9.89 -10.06
N ALA A 73 -13.92 -8.75 -9.80
CA ALA A 73 -13.23 -7.55 -9.32
C ALA A 73 -12.62 -7.75 -7.93
N GLU A 74 -13.34 -8.42 -7.02
CA GLU A 74 -12.83 -8.78 -5.70
C GLU A 74 -11.64 -9.75 -5.80
N PHE A 75 -11.70 -10.75 -6.68
CA PHE A 75 -10.57 -11.66 -6.90
C PHE A 75 -9.35 -10.93 -7.49
N ILE A 76 -9.54 -10.01 -8.41
CA ILE A 76 -8.47 -9.18 -8.97
C ILE A 76 -7.85 -8.31 -7.87
N THR A 77 -8.65 -7.76 -6.98
CA THR A 77 -8.18 -6.94 -5.84
C THR A 77 -7.42 -7.79 -4.80
N VAL A 78 -7.86 -9.01 -4.52
CA VAL A 78 -7.09 -9.96 -3.68
C VAL A 78 -5.76 -10.32 -4.35
N PHE A 79 -5.74 -10.54 -5.66
CA PHE A 79 -4.51 -10.77 -6.41
C PHE A 79 -3.57 -9.56 -6.33
N CYS A 80 -4.10 -8.34 -6.42
CA CYS A 80 -3.36 -7.10 -6.17
C CYS A 80 -2.69 -7.12 -4.79
N ALA A 81 -3.41 -7.51 -3.73
CA ALA A 81 -2.86 -7.60 -2.38
C ALA A 81 -1.68 -8.60 -2.28
N ILE A 82 -1.75 -9.72 -2.99
CA ILE A 82 -0.62 -10.67 -3.07
C ILE A 82 0.58 -10.04 -3.77
N LEU A 83 0.36 -9.29 -4.86
CA LEU A 83 1.43 -8.59 -5.58
C LEU A 83 2.10 -7.52 -4.73
N PHE A 84 1.33 -6.77 -3.92
CA PHE A 84 1.89 -5.81 -2.97
C PHE A 84 2.70 -6.51 -1.87
N ALA A 85 2.23 -7.62 -1.32
CA ALA A 85 2.98 -8.41 -0.35
C ALA A 85 4.32 -8.89 -0.91
N LEU A 86 4.32 -9.42 -2.13
CA LEU A 86 5.54 -9.81 -2.83
C LEU A 86 6.44 -8.60 -3.10
N HIS A 87 5.88 -7.45 -3.46
CA HIS A 87 6.65 -6.22 -3.69
C HIS A 87 7.38 -5.79 -2.41
N ILE A 88 6.73 -5.80 -1.26
CA ILE A 88 7.33 -5.48 0.05
C ILE A 88 8.52 -6.40 0.34
N LEU A 89 8.33 -7.71 0.19
CA LEU A 89 9.39 -8.71 0.44
C LEU A 89 10.58 -8.56 -0.50
N PHE A 90 10.32 -8.39 -1.80
CA PHE A 90 11.38 -8.18 -2.79
C PHE A 90 12.11 -6.86 -2.61
N THR A 91 11.39 -5.78 -2.31
CA THR A 91 11.98 -4.46 -2.07
C THR A 91 12.94 -4.51 -0.90
N GLN A 92 12.54 -5.12 0.22
CA GLN A 92 13.42 -5.28 1.37
C GLN A 92 14.69 -6.08 1.01
N HIS A 93 14.54 -7.23 0.35
CA HIS A 93 15.67 -8.07 -0.01
C HIS A 93 16.64 -7.37 -0.98
N ILE A 94 16.12 -6.62 -1.94
CA ILE A 94 16.94 -5.92 -2.93
C ILE A 94 17.63 -4.70 -2.32
N THR A 95 16.93 -3.91 -1.50
CA THR A 95 17.48 -2.68 -0.91
C THR A 95 18.53 -2.92 0.17
N GLN A 96 18.60 -4.14 0.72
CA GLN A 96 19.73 -4.57 1.56
C GLN A 96 21.02 -4.77 0.78
N ARG A 97 20.95 -5.02 -0.53
CA ARG A 97 22.10 -5.35 -1.39
C ARG A 97 22.40 -4.31 -2.46
N ARG A 98 21.46 -3.44 -2.76
CA ARG A 98 21.52 -2.42 -3.80
C ARG A 98 21.17 -1.06 -3.22
N ASP A 99 21.70 -0.02 -3.84
CA ASP A 99 21.35 1.36 -3.46
C ASP A 99 19.84 1.62 -3.64
N PRO A 100 19.14 2.03 -2.57
CA PRO A 100 17.70 2.27 -2.59
C PRO A 100 17.26 3.32 -3.63
N VAL A 101 18.10 4.34 -3.88
CA VAL A 101 17.79 5.38 -4.87
C VAL A 101 17.77 4.77 -6.28
N SER A 102 18.75 3.94 -6.61
CA SER A 102 18.80 3.22 -7.88
C SER A 102 17.64 2.26 -8.05
N VAL A 103 17.22 1.56 -6.97
CA VAL A 103 16.06 0.65 -6.98
C VAL A 103 14.77 1.44 -7.23
N SER A 104 14.57 2.56 -6.54
CA SER A 104 13.40 3.44 -6.70
C SER A 104 13.31 3.99 -8.12
N THR A 105 14.42 4.57 -8.62
CA THR A 105 14.48 5.17 -9.96
C THR A 105 14.19 4.13 -11.04
N THR A 106 14.81 2.94 -10.96
CA THR A 106 14.57 1.86 -11.91
C THR A 106 13.12 1.38 -11.87
N SER A 107 12.56 1.21 -10.67
CA SER A 107 11.16 0.81 -10.49
C SER A 107 10.21 1.83 -11.11
N PHE A 108 10.48 3.12 -10.90
CA PHE A 108 9.67 4.21 -11.43
C PHE A 108 9.71 4.27 -12.97
N ILE A 109 10.91 4.14 -13.56
CA ILE A 109 11.08 4.08 -15.02
C ILE A 109 10.30 2.90 -15.61
N VAL A 110 10.44 1.71 -15.02
CA VAL A 110 9.73 0.51 -15.51
C VAL A 110 8.22 0.67 -15.41
N VAL A 111 7.71 1.19 -14.27
CA VAL A 111 6.27 1.45 -14.10
C VAL A 111 5.76 2.44 -15.15
N THR A 112 6.50 3.52 -15.38
CA THR A 112 6.14 4.55 -16.39
C THR A 112 6.10 3.97 -17.80
N ILE A 113 7.11 3.17 -18.19
CA ILE A 113 7.13 2.52 -19.52
C ILE A 113 5.97 1.55 -19.67
N CYS A 114 5.71 0.71 -18.66
CA CYS A 114 4.61 -0.24 -18.69
C CYS A 114 3.25 0.48 -18.74
N ALA A 115 3.07 1.53 -17.96
CA ALA A 115 1.83 2.32 -17.96
C ALA A 115 1.61 3.00 -19.33
N ALA A 116 2.64 3.62 -19.89
CA ALA A 116 2.56 4.21 -21.23
C ALA A 116 2.22 3.16 -22.30
N ALA A 117 2.88 1.99 -22.25
CA ALA A 117 2.59 0.91 -23.19
C ALA A 117 1.12 0.44 -23.09
N THR A 118 0.56 0.34 -21.89
CA THR A 118 -0.84 -0.06 -21.69
C THR A 118 -1.81 0.97 -22.28
N VAL A 119 -1.59 2.26 -22.06
CA VAL A 119 -2.41 3.34 -22.65
C VAL A 119 -2.44 3.24 -24.18
N PHE A 120 -1.30 2.95 -24.81
CA PHE A 120 -1.25 2.76 -26.28
C PHE A 120 -1.92 1.47 -26.74
N ILE A 121 -1.79 0.36 -25.98
CA ILE A 121 -2.37 -0.94 -26.35
C ILE A 121 -3.91 -0.92 -26.21
N VAL A 122 -4.42 -0.28 -25.16
CA VAL A 122 -5.87 -0.15 -24.93
C VAL A 122 -6.52 0.82 -25.93
N GLY A 123 -5.70 1.60 -26.66
CA GLY A 123 -6.18 2.50 -27.73
C GLY A 123 -6.60 3.87 -27.22
N GLU A 124 -6.45 4.15 -25.95
CA GLU A 124 -6.79 5.47 -25.36
C GLU A 124 -5.72 6.53 -25.60
N GLY A 125 -4.48 6.11 -25.93
CA GLY A 125 -3.35 7.01 -26.13
C GLY A 125 -3.39 7.88 -27.40
N GLY A 126 -4.35 7.64 -28.30
CA GLY A 126 -4.54 8.39 -29.54
C GLY A 126 -5.57 9.52 -29.45
N ASP A 127 -6.33 9.61 -28.39
CA ASP A 127 -7.34 10.65 -28.24
C ASP A 127 -6.72 11.95 -27.72
N SER A 128 -6.63 12.95 -28.61
CA SER A 128 -6.12 14.29 -28.28
C SER A 128 -6.93 14.99 -27.19
N GLY A 129 -8.18 14.60 -26.98
CA GLY A 129 -9.05 15.13 -25.93
C GLY A 129 -8.56 14.81 -24.51
N GLN A 130 -8.05 13.61 -24.30
CA GLN A 130 -7.54 13.18 -22.98
C GLN A 130 -6.25 13.92 -22.61
N TRP A 131 -5.34 14.11 -23.56
CA TRP A 131 -4.12 14.88 -23.32
C TRP A 131 -4.41 16.34 -22.98
N ASN A 132 -5.40 16.96 -23.65
CA ASN A 132 -5.84 18.31 -23.36
C ASN A 132 -6.44 18.43 -21.94
N LEU A 133 -7.11 17.39 -21.42
CA LEU A 133 -7.62 17.37 -20.05
C LEU A 133 -6.51 17.42 -19.02
N ILE A 134 -5.40 16.70 -19.22
CA ILE A 134 -4.26 16.69 -18.28
C ILE A 134 -3.64 18.09 -18.18
N PHE A 135 -3.58 18.84 -19.29
CA PHE A 135 -3.04 20.20 -19.33
C PHE A 135 -4.08 21.28 -19.06
N SER A 136 -5.34 20.93 -18.74
CA SER A 136 -6.39 21.88 -18.38
C SER A 136 -6.12 22.53 -17.03
N ASP A 137 -6.63 23.76 -16.86
CA ASP A 137 -6.55 24.48 -15.60
C ASP A 137 -7.21 23.67 -14.47
N GLY A 138 -6.48 23.47 -13.38
CA GLY A 138 -6.93 22.74 -12.20
C GLY A 138 -6.60 21.25 -12.18
N VAL A 139 -6.18 20.60 -13.28
CA VAL A 139 -5.82 19.18 -13.33
C VAL A 139 -4.31 18.97 -13.26
N LEU A 140 -3.53 19.82 -13.91
CA LEU A 140 -2.08 19.67 -14.00
C LEU A 140 -1.37 19.68 -12.63
N LEU A 141 -1.75 20.59 -11.74
CA LEU A 141 -1.15 20.70 -10.42
C LEU A 141 -1.40 19.44 -9.56
N PRO A 142 -2.63 18.94 -9.40
CA PRO A 142 -2.89 17.64 -8.74
C PRO A 142 -2.11 16.48 -9.35
N VAL A 143 -1.99 16.39 -10.67
CA VAL A 143 -1.23 15.32 -11.35
C VAL A 143 0.25 15.41 -11.01
N ILE A 144 0.85 16.60 -11.02
CA ILE A 144 2.26 16.79 -10.63
C ILE A 144 2.46 16.45 -9.14
N LEU A 145 1.59 16.93 -8.26
CA LEU A 145 1.68 16.66 -6.83
C LEU A 145 1.55 15.16 -6.54
N LEU A 146 0.64 14.46 -7.20
CA LEU A 146 0.45 13.03 -7.05
C LEU A 146 1.64 12.25 -7.65
N GLY A 147 2.10 12.61 -8.83
CA GLY A 147 3.20 11.92 -9.51
C GLY A 147 4.54 12.13 -8.82
N VAL A 148 4.88 13.36 -8.48
CA VAL A 148 6.17 13.69 -7.85
C VAL A 148 6.11 13.46 -6.34
N GLY A 149 5.12 14.05 -5.66
CA GLY A 149 4.98 13.95 -4.21
C GLY A 149 4.49 12.58 -3.77
N GLY A 150 3.31 12.19 -4.22
CA GLY A 150 2.63 10.96 -3.80
C GLY A 150 3.26 9.67 -4.35
N SER A 151 3.88 9.72 -5.54
CA SER A 151 4.48 8.50 -6.12
C SER A 151 5.99 8.47 -5.97
N PHE A 152 6.72 9.42 -6.56
CA PHE A 152 8.19 9.37 -6.59
C PHE A 152 8.80 9.50 -5.18
N PHE A 153 8.47 10.55 -4.43
CA PHE A 153 9.03 10.74 -3.09
C PHE A 153 8.56 9.67 -2.11
N CYS A 154 7.29 9.26 -2.15
CA CYS A 154 6.81 8.18 -1.29
C CYS A 154 7.55 6.87 -1.56
N LEU A 155 7.71 6.48 -2.84
CA LEU A 155 8.45 5.26 -3.20
C LEU A 155 9.93 5.36 -2.81
N LEU A 156 10.55 6.53 -2.98
CA LEU A 156 11.93 6.75 -2.60
C LEU A 156 12.12 6.59 -1.08
N PHE A 157 11.29 7.26 -0.26
CA PHE A 157 11.35 7.13 1.19
C PHE A 157 11.03 5.71 1.65
N LEU A 158 10.04 5.08 1.06
CA LEU A 158 9.72 3.68 1.32
C LEU A 158 10.97 2.81 1.13
N ASN A 159 11.64 2.89 0.00
CA ASN A 159 12.82 2.08 -0.30
C ASN A 159 14.04 2.45 0.58
N LEU A 160 14.19 3.72 0.97
CA LEU A 160 15.26 4.18 1.87
C LEU A 160 15.12 3.59 3.27
N PHE A 161 13.91 3.55 3.80
CA PHE A 161 13.65 3.19 5.19
C PHE A 161 13.21 1.74 5.38
N GLN A 162 12.49 1.15 4.41
CA GLN A 162 11.99 -0.23 4.50
C GLN A 162 13.10 -1.26 4.73
N ARG A 163 14.32 -1.00 4.23
CA ARG A 163 15.46 -1.92 4.38
C ARG A 163 15.87 -2.18 5.84
N TYR A 164 15.50 -1.29 6.76
CA TYR A 164 15.78 -1.39 8.19
C TYR A 164 14.67 -2.08 8.97
N LEU A 165 13.54 -2.36 8.34
CA LEU A 165 12.36 -2.94 8.99
C LEU A 165 12.20 -4.41 8.61
N HIS A 166 11.59 -5.19 9.52
CA HIS A 166 11.10 -6.51 9.14
C HIS A 166 9.91 -6.37 8.16
N PRO A 167 9.75 -7.25 7.13
CA PRO A 167 8.68 -7.11 6.14
C PRO A 167 7.28 -6.95 6.73
N ILE A 168 6.98 -7.67 7.80
CA ILE A 168 5.67 -7.58 8.47
C ILE A 168 5.49 -6.22 9.15
N GLN A 169 6.53 -5.67 9.78
CA GLN A 169 6.49 -4.32 10.35
C GLN A 169 6.23 -3.27 9.26
N ALA A 170 6.98 -3.33 8.15
CA ALA A 170 6.78 -2.45 7.01
C ALA A 170 5.33 -2.51 6.49
N ALA A 171 4.77 -3.72 6.32
CA ALA A 171 3.41 -3.90 5.87
C ALA A 171 2.38 -3.27 6.82
N ILE A 172 2.56 -3.42 8.14
CA ILE A 172 1.67 -2.84 9.16
C ILE A 172 1.78 -1.32 9.18
N ILE A 173 2.98 -0.74 9.01
CA ILE A 173 3.18 0.71 8.91
C ILE A 173 2.46 1.27 7.67
N TYR A 174 2.58 0.60 6.52
CA TYR A 174 1.88 1.02 5.31
C TYR A 174 0.37 0.95 5.45
N ALA A 175 -0.15 0.02 6.26
CA ALA A 175 -1.57 -0.06 6.57
C ALA A 175 -2.12 1.17 7.33
N LEU A 176 -1.27 2.11 7.80
CA LEU A 176 -1.71 3.41 8.32
C LEU A 176 -2.12 4.41 7.23
N GLU A 177 -1.85 4.13 5.95
CA GLU A 177 -2.22 5.01 4.82
C GLU A 177 -3.70 5.44 4.86
N PRO A 178 -4.69 4.54 5.04
CA PRO A 178 -6.10 4.93 5.12
C PRO A 178 -6.41 5.88 6.29
N VAL A 179 -5.66 5.79 7.40
CA VAL A 179 -5.85 6.70 8.55
C VAL A 179 -5.47 8.12 8.16
N TRP A 180 -4.31 8.31 7.54
CA TRP A 180 -3.84 9.60 7.09
C TRP A 180 -4.74 10.18 5.99
N ALA A 181 -5.15 9.36 5.03
CA ALA A 181 -6.07 9.74 3.96
C ALA A 181 -7.42 10.21 4.55
N THR A 182 -7.97 9.48 5.52
CA THR A 182 -9.22 9.83 6.19
C THR A 182 -9.08 11.11 7.02
N MET A 183 -8.01 11.27 7.78
CA MET A 183 -7.75 12.48 8.56
C MET A 183 -7.65 13.72 7.65
N TYR A 184 -6.97 13.59 6.53
CA TYR A 184 -6.87 14.65 5.53
C TYR A 184 -8.24 14.97 4.90
N GLY A 185 -9.00 13.94 4.53
CA GLY A 185 -10.36 14.07 3.98
C GLY A 185 -11.33 14.75 4.96
N LEU A 186 -11.26 14.40 6.26
CA LEU A 186 -12.01 15.08 7.31
C LEU A 186 -11.63 16.56 7.44
N GLY A 187 -10.32 16.84 7.42
CA GLY A 187 -9.81 18.22 7.53
C GLY A 187 -10.24 19.13 6.38
N LEU A 188 -10.41 18.58 5.18
CA LEU A 188 -10.89 19.28 4.00
C LEU A 188 -12.42 19.27 3.82
N GLY A 189 -13.16 18.61 4.72
CA GLY A 189 -14.61 18.44 4.59
C GLY A 189 -15.03 17.54 3.43
N MET A 190 -14.15 16.66 2.93
CA MET A 190 -14.43 15.71 1.86
C MET A 190 -15.01 14.39 2.38
N VAL A 191 -14.84 14.10 3.65
CA VAL A 191 -15.30 12.89 4.33
C VAL A 191 -16.09 13.30 5.57
N ASP A 192 -17.24 12.69 5.78
CA ASP A 192 -18.04 12.89 6.99
C ASP A 192 -17.48 12.04 8.14
N PHE A 193 -17.54 12.57 9.35
CA PHE A 193 -17.12 11.84 10.54
C PHE A 193 -18.01 10.63 10.78
N SER A 194 -17.40 9.47 10.93
CA SER A 194 -18.08 8.21 11.26
C SER A 194 -17.41 7.55 12.48
N ILE A 195 -18.19 6.84 13.28
CA ILE A 195 -17.67 6.05 14.39
C ILE A 195 -16.68 4.97 13.93
N TRP A 196 -16.82 4.50 12.69
CA TRP A 196 -15.93 3.52 12.08
C TRP A 196 -14.51 4.04 11.89
N ILE A 197 -14.35 5.36 11.68
CA ILE A 197 -13.03 6.02 11.60
C ILE A 197 -12.29 5.87 12.93
N LEU A 198 -12.99 6.02 14.06
CA LEU A 198 -12.40 5.81 15.38
C LEU A 198 -12.08 4.34 15.65
N ILE A 199 -13.01 3.43 15.32
CA ILE A 199 -12.82 1.99 15.54
C ILE A 199 -11.71 1.45 14.63
N GLY A 200 -11.81 1.66 13.33
CA GLY A 200 -10.85 1.17 12.34
C GLY A 200 -9.49 1.86 12.47
N GLY A 201 -9.48 3.19 12.53
CA GLY A 201 -8.25 3.97 12.71
C GLY A 201 -7.58 3.68 14.05
N GLY A 202 -8.33 3.55 15.12
CA GLY A 202 -7.83 3.16 16.44
C GLY A 202 -7.20 1.76 16.44
N ALA A 203 -7.84 0.78 15.80
CA ALA A 203 -7.30 -0.57 15.66
C ALA A 203 -5.98 -0.58 14.88
N LEU A 204 -5.88 0.20 13.77
CA LEU A 204 -4.65 0.39 13.00
C LEU A 204 -3.52 0.97 13.84
N PHE A 205 -3.80 2.06 14.58
CA PHE A 205 -2.81 2.71 15.43
C PHE A 205 -2.33 1.78 16.54
N ILE A 206 -3.25 1.11 17.23
CA ILE A 206 -2.92 0.18 18.33
C ILE A 206 -2.10 -0.99 17.78
N GLY A 207 -2.50 -1.57 16.65
CA GLY A 207 -1.77 -2.65 16.01
C GLY A 207 -0.34 -2.25 15.64
N ASN A 208 -0.16 -1.03 15.10
CA ASN A 208 1.14 -0.48 14.75
C ASN A 208 2.03 -0.28 15.99
N ILE A 209 1.50 0.38 17.02
CA ILE A 209 2.22 0.62 18.28
C ILE A 209 2.64 -0.70 18.95
N ILE A 210 1.75 -1.70 19.00
CA ILE A 210 2.05 -3.00 19.57
C ILE A 210 3.23 -3.63 18.84
N VAL A 211 3.19 -3.69 17.52
CA VAL A 211 4.26 -4.33 16.75
C VAL A 211 5.57 -3.57 16.87
N GLU A 212 5.54 -2.24 16.73
CA GLU A 212 6.76 -1.43 16.79
C GLU A 212 7.42 -1.51 18.17
N PHE A 213 6.63 -1.34 19.24
CA PHE A 213 7.17 -1.32 20.61
C PHE A 213 7.69 -2.69 21.06
N PHE A 214 6.95 -3.78 20.78
CA PHE A 214 7.32 -5.10 21.29
C PHE A 214 8.28 -5.87 20.37
N SER A 215 8.30 -5.61 19.06
CA SER A 215 9.30 -6.24 18.19
C SER A 215 10.71 -5.70 18.44
N THR A 216 10.82 -4.45 18.87
CA THR A 216 12.08 -3.83 19.31
C THR A 216 12.61 -4.51 20.58
N ILE A 217 11.74 -4.95 21.49
CA ILE A 217 12.14 -5.66 22.72
C ILE A 217 12.60 -7.10 22.44
N GLU A 218 11.95 -7.79 21.50
CA GLU A 218 12.30 -9.18 21.14
C GLU A 218 13.58 -9.30 20.31
N ASN A 219 14.04 -8.24 19.66
CA ASN A 219 15.24 -8.26 18.81
C ASN A 219 16.17 -7.06 19.05
N PRO A 220 16.85 -7.02 20.23
CA PRO A 220 17.75 -5.92 20.58
C PRO A 220 18.97 -5.76 19.64
N ALA A 221 19.24 -6.76 18.79
CA ALA A 221 20.33 -6.71 17.82
C ALA A 221 20.11 -5.67 16.68
N LEU A 222 18.87 -5.21 16.47
CA LEU A 222 18.56 -4.16 15.49
C LEU A 222 18.97 -2.76 15.95
N ILE A 223 19.31 -2.57 17.23
CA ILE A 223 19.70 -1.28 17.83
C ILE A 223 21.24 -1.09 17.84
N GLN A 224 22.04 -2.12 17.55
CA GLN A 224 23.51 -2.09 17.73
C GLN A 224 24.31 -1.78 16.46
N GLU A 225 23.67 -1.44 15.34
CA GLU A 225 24.36 -1.01 14.11
C GLU A 225 24.10 0.49 13.81
N GLU A 226 24.22 1.37 14.81
CA GLU A 226 24.50 2.79 14.63
C GLU A 226 25.99 3.09 14.77
#